data_9498843c65044d573cc80489d29aece8
#
_entry.id   9498843c65044d573cc80489d29aece8
#
_cell.length_a   1.000
_cell.length_b   1.000
_cell.length_c   1.000
_cell.angle_alpha   90.00
_cell.angle_beta   90.00
_cell.angle_gamma   90.00
#
_symmetry.space_group_name_H-M   'P 1'
#
loop_
_entity.id
_entity.type
_entity.pdbx_description
1 polymer ?
#
loop_
_entity_poly.entity_id
_entity_poly.type
_entity_poly.pdbx_seq_one_letter_code
_entity_poly.pdbx_strand_id
1 'polypeptide(L)'
;MSDNIFIIFNEVYKILFLLIPVLVSVAMIVWLDRRVWAFVQKRRGPNVVGPFGLFQSLADALKYMFKEIIIPAAANKVIFILAPIVTMTLALIAWAVIPFNNYFVLADINAGILYLFAISSLGVYGIIMGGWASNSKYPFLGAIRSAAQMVSYEVSIGVIIINVLLCVGSLNLRDIVLAQEKIWFVVPLFPMFVIFFISSLAETNRPPFDLPEAEAELVAGYQTEYSGMMYAMFWLGEYANILLMCAMGSILFLGGWLSPIDIFPFNLVPGPLWMIIKILLLFLLFSLVKTIVPRYRYDQLMRLGWKIFLPLSLIWVILTSSFLFYFDLLPVK
;
A
#
# COMPACT_ATOMS: atom_id res chain seq x y z
N MET A 1 -1.57 -40.67 -0.42
CA MET A 1 -1.44 -39.85 -1.67
C MET A 1 -2.67 -38.96 -1.87
N SER A 2 -3.91 -39.43 -1.60
CA SER A 2 -5.15 -38.63 -1.59
C SER A 2 -5.13 -37.47 -0.62
N ASP A 3 -4.62 -37.66 0.60
CA ASP A 3 -4.62 -36.63 1.65
C ASP A 3 -3.72 -35.45 1.31
N ASN A 4 -2.54 -35.71 0.71
CA ASN A 4 -1.64 -34.64 0.27
C ASN A 4 -2.23 -33.83 -0.87
N ILE A 5 -2.97 -34.45 -1.79
CA ILE A 5 -3.67 -33.76 -2.88
C ILE A 5 -4.79 -32.88 -2.32
N PHE A 6 -5.53 -33.36 -1.34
CA PHE A 6 -6.60 -32.59 -0.69
C PHE A 6 -6.04 -31.37 0.08
N ILE A 7 -4.92 -31.52 0.79
CA ILE A 7 -4.24 -30.43 1.48
C ILE A 7 -3.79 -29.34 0.48
N ILE A 8 -3.13 -29.75 -0.61
CA ILE A 8 -2.67 -28.81 -1.65
C ILE A 8 -3.85 -28.07 -2.27
N PHE A 9 -4.95 -28.79 -2.59
CA PHE A 9 -6.15 -28.18 -3.17
C PHE A 9 -6.78 -27.14 -2.22
N ASN A 10 -6.84 -27.44 -0.92
CA ASN A 10 -7.37 -26.53 0.09
C ASN A 10 -6.50 -25.25 0.21
N GLU A 11 -5.19 -25.39 0.20
CA GLU A 11 -4.29 -24.20 0.27
C GLU A 11 -4.39 -23.35 -1.01
N VAL A 12 -4.44 -23.97 -2.18
CA VAL A 12 -4.67 -23.24 -3.45
C VAL A 12 -6.02 -22.53 -3.44
N TYR A 13 -7.07 -23.17 -2.92
CA TYR A 13 -8.39 -22.54 -2.77
C TYR A 13 -8.32 -21.29 -1.87
N LYS A 14 -7.68 -21.37 -0.70
CA LYS A 14 -7.50 -20.22 0.21
C LYS A 14 -6.75 -19.06 -0.46
N ILE A 15 -5.67 -19.38 -1.19
CA ILE A 15 -4.90 -18.38 -1.93
C ILE A 15 -5.77 -17.68 -2.97
N LEU A 16 -6.51 -18.44 -3.79
CA LEU A 16 -7.39 -17.87 -4.81
C LEU A 16 -8.54 -17.06 -4.19
N PHE A 17 -9.09 -17.53 -3.06
CA PHE A 17 -10.14 -16.85 -2.32
C PHE A 17 -9.67 -15.48 -1.77
N LEU A 18 -8.38 -15.30 -1.52
CA LEU A 18 -7.81 -14.02 -1.14
C LEU A 18 -7.42 -13.18 -2.37
N LEU A 19 -6.72 -13.75 -3.34
CA LEU A 19 -6.17 -13.02 -4.49
C LEU A 19 -7.25 -12.44 -5.40
N ILE A 20 -8.31 -13.21 -5.69
CA ILE A 20 -9.38 -12.75 -6.60
C ILE A 20 -10.08 -11.50 -6.05
N PRO A 21 -10.56 -11.44 -4.80
CA PRO A 21 -11.12 -10.22 -4.23
C PRO A 21 -10.14 -9.05 -4.19
N VAL A 22 -8.85 -9.29 -3.92
CA VAL A 22 -7.83 -8.23 -3.95
C VAL A 22 -7.70 -7.65 -5.36
N LEU A 23 -7.57 -8.47 -6.40
CA LEU A 23 -7.49 -8.00 -7.79
C LEU A 23 -8.76 -7.26 -8.22
N VAL A 24 -9.93 -7.76 -7.84
CA VAL A 24 -11.21 -7.07 -8.10
C VAL A 24 -11.25 -5.73 -7.37
N SER A 25 -10.81 -5.67 -6.11
CA SER A 25 -10.77 -4.42 -5.35
C SER A 25 -9.80 -3.40 -5.96
N VAL A 26 -8.64 -3.84 -6.47
CA VAL A 26 -7.71 -3.00 -7.24
C VAL A 26 -8.40 -2.40 -8.46
N ALA A 27 -9.11 -3.21 -9.24
CA ALA A 27 -9.84 -2.73 -10.42
C ALA A 27 -10.94 -1.72 -10.05
N MET A 28 -11.69 -1.97 -8.98
CA MET A 28 -12.75 -1.07 -8.49
C MET A 28 -12.19 0.25 -7.94
N ILE A 29 -11.06 0.20 -7.26
CA ILE A 29 -10.41 1.40 -6.71
C ILE A 29 -9.87 2.31 -7.80
N VAL A 30 -9.37 1.78 -8.90
CA VAL A 30 -8.99 2.57 -10.07
C VAL A 30 -10.17 3.36 -10.62
N TRP A 31 -11.34 2.73 -10.71
CA TRP A 31 -12.56 3.41 -11.12
C TRP A 31 -12.97 4.49 -10.10
N LEU A 32 -12.90 4.17 -8.81
CA LEU A 32 -13.23 5.10 -7.72
C LEU A 32 -12.30 6.32 -7.72
N ASP A 33 -11.00 6.12 -7.86
CA ASP A 33 -9.98 7.17 -7.93
C ASP A 33 -10.31 8.19 -9.05
N ARG A 34 -10.59 7.70 -10.26
CA ARG A 34 -10.99 8.55 -11.40
C ARG A 34 -12.29 9.33 -11.14
N ARG A 35 -13.22 8.75 -10.38
CA ARG A 35 -14.47 9.44 -10.00
C ARG A 35 -14.25 10.51 -8.96
N VAL A 36 -13.45 10.23 -7.93
CA VAL A 36 -13.10 11.21 -6.90
C VAL A 36 -12.41 12.43 -7.53
N TRP A 37 -11.45 12.21 -8.43
CA TRP A 37 -10.81 13.31 -9.14
C TRP A 37 -11.78 14.12 -9.98
N ALA A 38 -12.65 13.45 -10.71
CA ALA A 38 -13.64 14.12 -11.53
C ALA A 38 -14.59 14.98 -10.67
N PHE A 39 -15.01 14.47 -9.52
CA PHE A 39 -15.88 15.19 -8.58
C PHE A 39 -15.20 16.46 -8.05
N VAL A 40 -13.95 16.34 -7.57
CA VAL A 40 -13.19 17.50 -7.05
C VAL A 40 -12.93 18.53 -8.16
N GLN A 41 -12.63 18.08 -9.38
CA GLN A 41 -12.37 18.93 -10.54
C GLN A 41 -13.66 19.42 -11.23
N LYS A 42 -14.85 19.17 -10.67
CA LYS A 42 -16.16 19.54 -11.23
C LYS A 42 -16.39 19.05 -12.66
N ARG A 43 -15.88 17.86 -12.99
CA ARG A 43 -16.08 17.19 -14.30
C ARG A 43 -16.72 15.81 -14.11
N ARG A 44 -17.19 15.22 -15.21
CA ARG A 44 -17.75 13.86 -15.18
C ARG A 44 -16.62 12.83 -15.27
N GLY A 45 -16.63 11.85 -14.35
CA GLY A 45 -15.77 10.68 -14.41
C GLY A 45 -16.25 9.65 -15.45
N PRO A 46 -15.62 8.44 -15.50
CA PRO A 46 -16.06 7.37 -16.38
C PRO A 46 -17.54 7.05 -16.20
N ASN A 47 -18.32 7.11 -17.29
CA ASN A 47 -19.79 6.90 -17.26
C ASN A 47 -20.35 6.15 -18.45
N VAL A 48 -19.52 5.83 -19.47
CA VAL A 48 -19.99 5.27 -20.74
C VAL A 48 -19.98 3.74 -20.75
N VAL A 49 -18.93 3.11 -20.17
CA VAL A 49 -18.76 1.66 -20.22
C VAL A 49 -19.49 1.00 -19.03
N GLY A 50 -20.69 0.50 -19.28
CA GLY A 50 -21.57 -0.12 -18.29
C GLY A 50 -22.25 0.89 -17.35
N PRO A 51 -23.06 0.41 -16.38
CA PRO A 51 -23.73 1.27 -15.43
C PRO A 51 -22.72 2.11 -14.64
N PHE A 52 -22.85 3.43 -14.69
CA PHE A 52 -21.93 4.35 -14.01
C PHE A 52 -20.46 4.21 -14.40
N GLY A 53 -20.10 3.56 -15.53
CA GLY A 53 -18.73 3.34 -15.95
C GLY A 53 -17.98 2.28 -15.12
N LEU A 54 -18.67 1.39 -14.41
CA LEU A 54 -18.05 0.34 -13.58
C LEU A 54 -17.15 -0.61 -14.36
N PHE A 55 -17.48 -0.90 -15.62
CA PHE A 55 -16.68 -1.79 -16.47
C PHE A 55 -15.50 -1.09 -17.16
N GLN A 56 -15.24 0.17 -16.86
CA GLN A 56 -14.12 0.90 -17.45
C GLN A 56 -12.77 0.26 -17.12
N SER A 57 -12.57 -0.18 -15.88
CA SER A 57 -11.32 -0.86 -15.46
C SER A 57 -11.12 -2.18 -16.18
N LEU A 58 -12.21 -2.93 -16.46
CA LEU A 58 -12.16 -4.15 -17.25
C LEU A 58 -11.80 -3.85 -18.73
N ALA A 59 -12.39 -2.82 -19.32
CA ALA A 59 -12.07 -2.39 -20.68
C ALA A 59 -10.61 -1.95 -20.80
N ASP A 60 -10.08 -1.25 -19.80
CA ASP A 60 -8.67 -0.87 -19.74
C ASP A 60 -7.76 -2.10 -19.62
N ALA A 61 -8.13 -3.09 -18.79
CA ALA A 61 -7.39 -4.34 -18.68
C ALA A 61 -7.34 -5.11 -20.00
N LEU A 62 -8.49 -5.25 -20.68
CA LEU A 62 -8.56 -5.89 -22.01
C LEU A 62 -7.70 -5.15 -23.04
N LYS A 63 -7.73 -3.81 -23.04
CA LYS A 63 -6.87 -3.01 -23.92
C LYS A 63 -5.38 -3.33 -23.71
N TYR A 64 -4.92 -3.44 -22.46
CA TYR A 64 -3.53 -3.76 -22.17
C TYR A 64 -3.17 -5.20 -22.53
N MET A 65 -4.08 -6.15 -22.41
CA MET A 65 -3.86 -7.55 -22.80
C MET A 65 -3.66 -7.72 -24.33
N PHE A 66 -4.41 -6.97 -25.13
CA PHE A 66 -4.34 -7.06 -26.59
C PHE A 66 -3.33 -6.07 -27.22
N LYS A 67 -2.76 -5.16 -26.42
CA LYS A 67 -1.75 -4.21 -26.91
C LYS A 67 -0.41 -4.92 -27.08
N GLU A 68 0.27 -4.64 -28.21
CA GLU A 68 1.59 -5.16 -28.51
C GLU A 68 2.63 -4.76 -27.45
N ILE A 69 3.46 -5.73 -27.05
CA ILE A 69 4.57 -5.53 -26.13
C ILE A 69 5.80 -5.14 -26.94
N ILE A 70 6.27 -3.90 -26.77
CA ILE A 70 7.45 -3.38 -27.45
C ILE A 70 8.61 -3.43 -26.46
N ILE A 71 9.70 -4.10 -26.83
CA ILE A 71 10.94 -4.15 -26.06
C ILE A 71 12.00 -3.34 -26.82
N PRO A 72 12.61 -2.29 -26.21
CA PRO A 72 13.65 -1.50 -26.85
C PRO A 72 14.84 -2.38 -27.28
N ALA A 73 15.43 -2.08 -28.42
CA ALA A 73 16.53 -2.89 -28.97
C ALA A 73 17.77 -2.92 -28.06
N ALA A 74 18.02 -1.84 -27.33
CA ALA A 74 19.14 -1.69 -26.41
C ALA A 74 18.85 -2.21 -24.98
N ALA A 75 17.63 -2.68 -24.70
CA ALA A 75 17.23 -3.14 -23.38
C ALA A 75 17.73 -4.56 -23.11
N ASN A 76 18.01 -4.84 -21.81
CA ASN A 76 18.24 -6.22 -21.36
C ASN A 76 16.90 -6.95 -21.23
N LYS A 77 16.56 -7.79 -22.24
CA LYS A 77 15.25 -8.43 -22.38
C LYS A 77 14.81 -9.23 -21.14
N VAL A 78 15.74 -9.98 -20.51
CA VAL A 78 15.40 -10.84 -19.38
C VAL A 78 15.01 -10.01 -18.17
N ILE A 79 15.83 -9.03 -17.79
CA ILE A 79 15.57 -8.18 -16.63
C ILE A 79 14.37 -7.26 -16.89
N PHE A 80 14.20 -6.80 -18.12
CA PHE A 80 13.07 -5.97 -18.54
C PHE A 80 11.72 -6.69 -18.34
N ILE A 81 11.65 -7.98 -18.66
CA ILE A 81 10.44 -8.81 -18.45
C ILE A 81 10.26 -9.16 -16.97
N LEU A 82 11.34 -9.45 -16.24
CA LEU A 82 11.28 -9.85 -14.82
C LEU A 82 10.85 -8.70 -13.90
N ALA A 83 11.25 -7.47 -14.19
CA ALA A 83 10.98 -6.32 -13.32
C ALA A 83 9.49 -6.13 -12.97
N PRO A 84 8.55 -6.03 -13.93
CA PRO A 84 7.12 -5.89 -13.62
C PRO A 84 6.55 -7.14 -12.94
N ILE A 85 7.04 -8.34 -13.27
CA ILE A 85 6.61 -9.58 -12.62
C ILE A 85 6.98 -9.55 -11.14
N VAL A 86 8.22 -9.19 -10.81
CA VAL A 86 8.69 -9.08 -9.42
C VAL A 86 7.87 -8.06 -8.66
N THR A 87 7.66 -6.86 -9.19
CA THR A 87 6.88 -5.81 -8.53
C THR A 87 5.46 -6.26 -8.23
N MET A 88 4.77 -6.84 -9.22
CA MET A 88 3.39 -7.30 -9.05
C MET A 88 3.29 -8.49 -8.08
N THR A 89 4.18 -9.49 -8.18
CA THR A 89 4.16 -10.65 -7.31
C THR A 89 4.41 -10.28 -5.85
N LEU A 90 5.37 -9.41 -5.58
CA LEU A 90 5.65 -8.94 -4.22
C LEU A 90 4.46 -8.15 -3.65
N ALA A 91 3.85 -7.28 -4.43
CA ALA A 91 2.65 -6.56 -4.01
C ALA A 91 1.48 -7.49 -3.64
N LEU A 92 1.32 -8.62 -4.33
CA LEU A 92 0.28 -9.61 -4.02
C LEU A 92 0.65 -10.51 -2.84
N ILE A 93 1.91 -10.93 -2.72
CA ILE A 93 2.40 -11.78 -1.61
C ILE A 93 2.26 -11.06 -0.26
N ALA A 94 2.44 -9.75 -0.22
CA ALA A 94 2.27 -8.95 0.99
C ALA A 94 0.87 -9.09 1.63
N TRP A 95 -0.16 -9.38 0.85
CA TRP A 95 -1.53 -9.58 1.35
C TRP A 95 -1.73 -10.87 2.15
N ALA A 96 -0.80 -11.81 2.09
CA ALA A 96 -0.92 -13.11 2.76
C ALA A 96 -1.03 -13.00 4.30
N VAL A 97 -0.43 -11.99 4.90
CA VAL A 97 -0.41 -11.78 6.36
C VAL A 97 -1.46 -10.79 6.86
N ILE A 98 -2.23 -10.16 5.96
CA ILE A 98 -3.25 -9.17 6.34
C ILE A 98 -4.47 -9.89 6.94
N PRO A 99 -4.81 -9.65 8.21
CA PRO A 99 -5.98 -10.24 8.85
C PRO A 99 -7.25 -9.45 8.50
N PHE A 100 -8.21 -10.11 7.87
CA PHE A 100 -9.53 -9.53 7.58
C PHE A 100 -10.53 -9.76 8.71
N ASN A 101 -10.29 -10.78 9.53
CA ASN A 101 -11.07 -11.10 10.73
C ASN A 101 -10.19 -11.92 11.68
N ASN A 102 -10.69 -12.18 12.89
CA ASN A 102 -10.00 -12.98 13.89
C ASN A 102 -9.63 -14.41 13.41
N TYR A 103 -10.41 -14.97 12.47
CA TYR A 103 -10.24 -16.33 11.95
C TYR A 103 -9.77 -16.38 10.49
N PHE A 104 -9.82 -15.28 9.77
CA PHE A 104 -9.50 -15.24 8.35
C PHE A 104 -8.20 -14.50 8.09
N VAL A 105 -7.11 -15.24 8.17
CA VAL A 105 -5.75 -14.86 7.79
C VAL A 105 -5.18 -15.99 6.96
N LEU A 106 -4.54 -15.72 5.83
CA LEU A 106 -3.94 -16.76 5.01
C LEU A 106 -2.70 -17.35 5.70
N ALA A 107 -1.84 -16.48 6.23
CA ALA A 107 -0.63 -16.85 6.94
C ALA A 107 -0.54 -16.07 8.26
N ASP A 108 -0.90 -16.68 9.38
CA ASP A 108 -0.76 -16.10 10.71
C ASP A 108 0.68 -16.31 11.20
N ILE A 109 1.51 -15.31 10.99
CA ILE A 109 2.93 -15.32 11.34
C ILE A 109 3.16 -14.40 12.53
N ASN A 110 3.83 -14.92 13.59
CA ASN A 110 4.15 -14.12 14.79
C ASN A 110 4.99 -12.87 14.47
N ALA A 111 5.74 -12.87 13.38
CA ALA A 111 6.52 -11.74 12.88
C ALA A 111 5.87 -11.09 11.64
N GLY A 112 4.54 -11.03 11.57
CA GLY A 112 3.81 -10.57 10.40
C GLY A 112 4.20 -9.18 9.92
N ILE A 113 4.46 -8.25 10.84
CA ILE A 113 4.87 -6.90 10.49
C ILE A 113 6.27 -6.85 9.86
N LEU A 114 7.21 -7.67 10.34
CA LEU A 114 8.56 -7.78 9.75
C LEU A 114 8.50 -8.40 8.36
N TYR A 115 7.62 -9.37 8.15
CA TYR A 115 7.37 -9.95 6.84
C TYR A 115 6.90 -8.89 5.84
N LEU A 116 5.96 -8.02 6.23
CA LEU A 116 5.49 -6.93 5.36
C LEU A 116 6.60 -5.97 4.99
N PHE A 117 7.45 -5.57 5.96
CA PHE A 117 8.61 -4.74 5.68
C PHE A 117 9.60 -5.40 4.73
N ALA A 118 9.90 -6.68 4.92
CA ALA A 118 10.81 -7.41 4.05
C ALA A 118 10.27 -7.45 2.60
N ILE A 119 8.98 -7.68 2.41
CA ILE A 119 8.35 -7.71 1.08
C ILE A 119 8.30 -6.30 0.46
N SER A 120 7.99 -5.26 1.24
CA SER A 120 8.00 -3.87 0.77
C SER A 120 9.39 -3.47 0.27
N SER A 121 10.44 -3.72 1.06
CA SER A 121 11.84 -3.45 0.70
C SER A 121 12.25 -4.17 -0.59
N LEU A 122 11.80 -5.42 -0.79
CA LEU A 122 12.06 -6.15 -2.03
C LEU A 122 11.34 -5.54 -3.24
N GLY A 123 10.18 -4.88 -3.04
CA GLY A 123 9.44 -4.20 -4.10
C GLY A 123 10.24 -3.12 -4.82
N VAL A 124 11.14 -2.44 -4.10
CA VAL A 124 12.03 -1.41 -4.65
C VAL A 124 12.93 -1.96 -5.75
N TYR A 125 13.38 -3.21 -5.62
CA TYR A 125 14.25 -3.85 -6.62
C TYR A 125 13.55 -3.99 -7.98
N GLY A 126 12.24 -4.25 -8.00
CA GLY A 126 11.48 -4.32 -9.25
C GLY A 126 11.53 -3.00 -10.03
N ILE A 127 11.43 -1.87 -9.33
CA ILE A 127 11.52 -0.53 -9.95
C ILE A 127 12.93 -0.24 -10.44
N ILE A 128 13.96 -0.54 -9.63
CA ILE A 128 15.36 -0.33 -10.01
C ILE A 128 15.72 -1.18 -11.24
N MET A 129 15.34 -2.46 -11.22
CA MET A 129 15.57 -3.36 -12.36
C MET A 129 14.87 -2.87 -13.63
N GLY A 130 13.64 -2.36 -13.52
CA GLY A 130 12.87 -1.83 -14.65
C GLY A 130 13.55 -0.64 -15.29
N GLY A 131 13.97 0.34 -14.49
CA GLY A 131 14.66 1.52 -14.99
C GLY A 131 16.06 1.20 -15.58
N TRP A 132 16.81 0.31 -14.93
CA TRP A 132 18.14 -0.08 -15.40
C TRP A 132 18.08 -0.93 -16.69
N ALA A 133 17.14 -1.88 -16.76
CA ALA A 133 16.99 -2.76 -17.91
C ALA A 133 16.57 -2.03 -19.18
N SER A 134 15.87 -0.91 -19.04
CA SER A 134 15.42 -0.07 -20.15
C SER A 134 16.57 0.58 -20.94
N ASN A 135 17.76 0.66 -20.35
CA ASN A 135 18.96 1.29 -20.93
C ASN A 135 18.70 2.69 -21.54
N SER A 136 17.86 3.47 -20.90
CA SER A 136 17.47 4.83 -21.29
C SER A 136 17.68 5.80 -20.11
N LYS A 137 18.01 7.06 -20.41
CA LYS A 137 18.36 8.05 -19.39
C LYS A 137 17.20 8.40 -18.46
N TYR A 138 16.01 8.61 -19.00
CA TYR A 138 14.81 8.97 -18.23
C TYR A 138 14.33 7.86 -17.30
N PRO A 139 14.15 6.62 -17.76
CA PRO A 139 13.82 5.48 -16.88
C PRO A 139 14.82 5.25 -15.76
N PHE A 140 16.11 5.34 -16.05
CA PHE A 140 17.17 5.17 -15.05
C PHE A 140 17.12 6.24 -13.96
N LEU A 141 16.99 7.52 -14.32
CA LEU A 141 16.87 8.61 -13.35
C LEU A 141 15.57 8.50 -12.54
N GLY A 142 14.45 8.13 -13.18
CA GLY A 142 13.18 7.90 -12.50
C GLY A 142 13.26 6.77 -11.48
N ALA A 143 13.91 5.65 -11.84
CA ALA A 143 14.08 4.51 -10.95
C ALA A 143 14.93 4.85 -9.73
N ILE A 144 16.05 5.58 -9.89
CA ILE A 144 16.90 6.00 -8.76
C ILE A 144 16.14 6.97 -7.84
N ARG A 145 15.39 7.93 -8.40
CA ARG A 145 14.58 8.86 -7.59
C ARG A 145 13.50 8.11 -6.80
N SER A 146 12.81 7.16 -7.43
CA SER A 146 11.81 6.32 -6.77
C SER A 146 12.41 5.49 -5.64
N ALA A 147 13.50 4.80 -5.91
CA ALA A 147 14.18 3.97 -4.92
C ALA A 147 14.65 4.79 -3.70
N ALA A 148 15.27 5.94 -3.94
CA ALA A 148 15.71 6.84 -2.86
C ALA A 148 14.54 7.36 -2.03
N GLN A 149 13.41 7.67 -2.66
CA GLN A 149 12.18 8.09 -1.99
C GLN A 149 11.62 6.95 -1.12
N MET A 150 11.35 5.78 -1.69
CA MET A 150 10.77 4.63 -0.99
C MET A 150 11.63 4.23 0.22
N VAL A 151 12.94 4.02 0.05
CA VAL A 151 13.84 3.65 1.15
C VAL A 151 13.86 4.71 2.26
N SER A 152 13.84 5.99 1.91
CA SER A 152 13.86 7.08 2.91
C SER A 152 12.59 7.11 3.76
N TYR A 153 11.44 6.87 3.17
CA TYR A 153 10.16 6.89 3.89
C TYR A 153 9.87 5.57 4.59
N GLU A 154 10.38 4.44 4.09
CA GLU A 154 10.32 3.14 4.75
C GLU A 154 11.00 3.19 6.14
N VAL A 155 12.15 3.85 6.27
CA VAL A 155 12.80 4.07 7.57
C VAL A 155 11.88 4.84 8.53
N SER A 156 11.22 5.90 8.07
CA SER A 156 10.29 6.67 8.90
C SER A 156 9.08 5.84 9.33
N ILE A 157 8.49 5.05 8.42
CA ILE A 157 7.37 4.14 8.70
C ILE A 157 7.80 3.09 9.74
N GLY A 158 9.02 2.53 9.62
CA GLY A 158 9.57 1.58 10.58
C GLY A 158 9.59 2.14 12.01
N VAL A 159 10.08 3.37 12.19
CA VAL A 159 10.10 4.02 13.52
C VAL A 159 8.68 4.32 14.03
N ILE A 160 7.75 4.69 13.16
CA ILE A 160 6.35 4.90 13.54
C ILE A 160 5.72 3.58 14.05
N ILE A 161 6.00 2.48 13.36
CA ILE A 161 5.47 1.17 13.76
C ILE A 161 6.07 0.72 15.11
N ILE A 162 7.32 1.05 15.42
CA ILE A 162 7.90 0.78 16.74
C ILE A 162 7.04 1.41 17.87
N ASN A 163 6.48 2.61 17.65
CA ASN A 163 5.58 3.23 18.62
C ASN A 163 4.32 2.38 18.88
N VAL A 164 3.73 1.81 17.82
CA VAL A 164 2.57 0.91 17.95
C VAL A 164 2.98 -0.39 18.66
N LEU A 165 4.13 -0.97 18.28
CA LEU A 165 4.64 -2.21 18.88
C LEU A 165 4.96 -2.07 20.36
N LEU A 166 5.44 -0.90 20.79
CA LEU A 166 5.66 -0.62 22.22
C LEU A 166 4.36 -0.68 23.02
N CYS A 167 3.23 -0.27 22.44
CA CYS A 167 1.93 -0.35 23.09
C CYS A 167 1.35 -1.77 23.12
N VAL A 168 1.71 -2.63 22.14
CA VAL A 168 1.12 -3.97 21.98
C VAL A 168 1.99 -5.07 22.57
N GLY A 169 3.31 -4.98 22.42
CA GLY A 169 4.27 -6.01 22.82
C GLY A 169 4.32 -7.24 21.91
N SER A 170 3.65 -7.22 20.76
CA SER A 170 3.62 -8.33 19.78
C SER A 170 3.86 -7.81 18.35
N LEU A 171 4.53 -8.64 17.53
CA LEU A 171 4.76 -8.37 16.10
C LEU A 171 3.67 -8.97 15.20
N ASN A 172 2.70 -9.67 15.79
CA ASN A 172 1.58 -10.26 15.08
C ASN A 172 0.52 -9.19 14.79
N LEU A 173 0.08 -9.10 13.53
CA LEU A 173 -0.92 -8.12 13.10
C LEU A 173 -2.29 -8.31 13.75
N ARG A 174 -2.63 -9.54 14.09
CA ARG A 174 -3.87 -9.87 14.79
C ARG A 174 -3.87 -9.33 16.20
N ASP A 175 -2.77 -9.51 16.94
CA ASP A 175 -2.63 -9.01 18.30
C ASP A 175 -2.67 -7.48 18.34
N ILE A 176 -2.12 -6.82 17.31
CA ILE A 176 -2.18 -5.36 17.17
C ILE A 176 -3.63 -4.88 17.08
N VAL A 177 -4.50 -5.59 16.35
CA VAL A 177 -5.91 -5.23 16.27
C VAL A 177 -6.62 -5.50 17.60
N LEU A 178 -6.41 -6.67 18.23
CA LEU A 178 -7.05 -7.01 19.51
C LEU A 178 -6.66 -6.05 20.63
N ALA A 179 -5.43 -5.55 20.65
CA ALA A 179 -4.98 -4.54 21.62
C ALA A 179 -5.77 -3.21 21.52
N GLN A 180 -6.46 -2.97 20.41
CA GLN A 180 -7.26 -1.77 20.16
C GLN A 180 -8.75 -1.92 20.53
N GLU A 181 -9.16 -3.01 21.14
CA GLU A 181 -10.58 -3.22 21.54
C GLU A 181 -11.13 -2.11 22.42
N LYS A 182 -10.32 -1.55 23.32
CA LYS A 182 -10.75 -0.49 24.25
C LYS A 182 -10.60 0.90 23.63
N ILE A 183 -9.47 1.19 23.02
CA ILE A 183 -9.12 2.51 22.47
C ILE A 183 -8.31 2.29 21.18
N TRP A 184 -8.75 2.90 20.10
CA TRP A 184 -8.00 2.90 18.86
C TRP A 184 -6.72 3.73 19.00
N PHE A 185 -5.61 3.23 18.46
CA PHE A 185 -4.32 3.91 18.55
C PHE A 185 -4.25 5.25 17.81
N VAL A 186 -5.20 5.53 16.94
CA VAL A 186 -5.32 6.86 16.32
C VAL A 186 -5.53 7.98 17.37
N VAL A 187 -6.12 7.69 18.53
CA VAL A 187 -6.36 8.70 19.56
C VAL A 187 -5.05 9.03 20.32
N PRO A 188 -4.34 8.08 20.98
CA PRO A 188 -3.11 8.37 21.69
C PRO A 188 -1.92 8.65 20.77
N LEU A 189 -1.89 8.07 19.56
CA LEU A 189 -0.79 8.20 18.61
C LEU A 189 -1.18 9.03 17.37
N PHE A 190 -2.07 10.01 17.52
CA PHE A 190 -2.56 10.83 16.40
C PHE A 190 -1.43 11.46 15.55
N PRO A 191 -0.36 12.05 16.11
CA PRO A 191 0.73 12.59 15.29
C PRO A 191 1.44 11.50 14.48
N MET A 192 1.58 10.28 15.04
CA MET A 192 2.18 9.15 14.33
C MET A 192 1.29 8.66 13.19
N PHE A 193 -0.02 8.67 13.37
CA PHE A 193 -0.97 8.37 12.30
C PHE A 193 -0.85 9.35 11.13
N VAL A 194 -0.74 10.66 11.42
CA VAL A 194 -0.58 11.68 10.38
C VAL A 194 0.72 11.48 9.61
N ILE A 195 1.85 11.25 10.32
CA ILE A 195 3.15 11.01 9.66
C ILE A 195 3.13 9.71 8.88
N PHE A 196 2.49 8.64 9.41
CA PHE A 196 2.31 7.38 8.70
C PHE A 196 1.54 7.59 7.39
N PHE A 197 0.43 8.33 7.43
CA PHE A 197 -0.38 8.62 6.26
C PHE A 197 0.40 9.39 5.19
N ILE A 198 1.17 10.40 5.58
CA ILE A 198 2.02 11.15 4.63
C ILE A 198 3.16 10.29 4.10
N SER A 199 3.79 9.47 4.95
CA SER A 199 4.87 8.56 4.55
C SER A 199 4.37 7.47 3.60
N SER A 200 3.16 6.95 3.79
CA SER A 200 2.57 5.95 2.89
C SER A 200 2.21 6.53 1.51
N LEU A 201 1.83 7.82 1.42
CA LEU A 201 1.71 8.52 0.13
C LEU A 201 3.05 8.60 -0.60
N ALA A 202 4.13 8.87 0.13
CA ALA A 202 5.47 8.94 -0.44
C ALA A 202 6.00 7.56 -0.83
N GLU A 203 5.75 6.53 -0.05
CA GLU A 203 6.12 5.14 -0.34
C GLU A 203 5.46 4.62 -1.62
N THR A 204 4.20 4.98 -1.84
CA THR A 204 3.43 4.56 -3.03
C THR A 204 3.64 5.48 -4.23
N ASN A 205 4.61 6.39 -4.21
CA ASN A 205 4.93 7.34 -5.28
C ASN A 205 3.69 8.12 -5.78
N ARG A 206 2.74 8.44 -4.90
CA ARG A 206 1.52 9.15 -5.30
C ARG A 206 1.63 10.66 -5.06
N PRO A 207 0.98 11.49 -5.89
CA PRO A 207 0.92 12.91 -5.63
C PRO A 207 0.45 13.22 -4.20
N PRO A 208 1.07 14.16 -3.51
CA PRO A 208 1.97 15.20 -4.00
C PRO A 208 3.44 14.78 -4.17
N PHE A 209 3.78 13.51 -3.96
CA PHE A 209 5.13 12.95 -3.94
C PHE A 209 5.45 12.09 -5.18
N ASP A 210 4.75 12.33 -6.28
CA ASP A 210 4.90 11.67 -7.57
C ASP A 210 6.10 12.22 -8.37
N LEU A 211 7.29 12.09 -7.79
CA LEU A 211 8.53 12.58 -8.41
C LEU A 211 9.13 11.63 -9.44
N PRO A 212 8.97 10.29 -9.30
CA PRO A 212 9.44 9.36 -10.31
C PRO A 212 8.68 9.45 -11.63
N GLU A 213 7.38 9.76 -11.58
CA GLU A 213 6.48 9.84 -12.74
C GLU A 213 6.22 11.27 -13.21
N ALA A 214 6.95 12.27 -12.67
CA ALA A 214 6.73 13.68 -12.99
C ALA A 214 6.78 13.92 -14.52
N GLU A 215 5.61 13.98 -15.17
CA GLU A 215 5.48 14.11 -16.65
C GLU A 215 6.27 15.31 -17.19
N ALA A 216 6.33 16.40 -16.42
CA ALA A 216 7.06 17.60 -16.81
C ALA A 216 8.59 17.45 -16.79
N GLU A 217 9.14 16.48 -16.04
CA GLU A 217 10.58 16.29 -15.86
C GLU A 217 11.11 15.00 -16.52
N LEU A 218 10.41 13.91 -16.35
CA LEU A 218 10.87 12.55 -16.69
C LEU A 218 9.93 11.76 -17.61
N VAL A 219 8.92 12.41 -18.20
CA VAL A 219 7.89 11.84 -19.09
C VAL A 219 6.98 10.87 -18.34
N ALA A 220 7.42 9.63 -18.05
CA ALA A 220 6.73 8.63 -17.22
C ALA A 220 7.74 7.86 -16.33
N GLY A 221 8.88 8.46 -16.05
CA GLY A 221 9.91 7.88 -15.19
C GLY A 221 10.35 6.48 -15.62
N TYR A 222 10.40 5.54 -14.68
CA TYR A 222 10.85 4.17 -14.93
C TYR A 222 9.91 3.36 -15.84
N GLN A 223 8.66 3.80 -16.02
CA GLN A 223 7.66 3.13 -16.85
C GLN A 223 7.67 3.57 -18.32
N THR A 224 8.50 4.55 -18.68
CA THR A 224 8.47 5.22 -20.01
C THR A 224 8.61 4.25 -21.18
N GLU A 225 9.45 3.24 -21.07
CA GLU A 225 9.72 2.26 -22.12
C GLU A 225 8.76 1.05 -22.09
N TYR A 226 7.94 0.94 -21.05
CA TYR A 226 7.02 -0.19 -20.90
C TYR A 226 5.71 0.03 -21.65
N SER A 227 5.23 -1.03 -22.30
CA SER A 227 3.95 -1.03 -23.04
C SER A 227 3.14 -2.29 -22.78
N GLY A 228 1.85 -2.25 -23.17
CA GLY A 228 0.95 -3.41 -23.08
C GLY A 228 0.84 -3.99 -21.68
N MET A 229 0.85 -5.32 -21.57
CA MET A 229 0.67 -6.04 -20.32
C MET A 229 1.77 -5.75 -19.28
N MET A 230 3.00 -5.49 -19.71
CA MET A 230 4.11 -5.17 -18.81
C MET A 230 3.89 -3.86 -18.05
N TYR A 231 3.40 -2.83 -18.73
CA TYR A 231 2.99 -1.58 -18.09
C TYR A 231 1.83 -1.81 -17.11
N ALA A 232 0.85 -2.63 -17.51
CA ALA A 232 -0.30 -2.94 -16.66
C ALA A 232 0.11 -3.64 -15.35
N MET A 233 1.14 -4.51 -15.38
CA MET A 233 1.65 -5.19 -14.18
C MET A 233 2.26 -4.22 -13.17
N PHE A 234 3.05 -3.23 -13.61
CA PHE A 234 3.55 -2.17 -12.72
C PHE A 234 2.37 -1.41 -12.08
N TRP A 235 1.44 -0.98 -12.91
CA TRP A 235 0.30 -0.20 -12.49
C TRP A 235 -0.63 -0.95 -11.51
N LEU A 236 -0.89 -2.24 -11.75
CA LEU A 236 -1.62 -3.11 -10.83
C LEU A 236 -0.86 -3.27 -9.50
N GLY A 237 0.47 -3.45 -9.55
CA GLY A 237 1.32 -3.53 -8.37
C GLY A 237 1.26 -2.26 -7.53
N GLU A 238 1.30 -1.08 -8.13
CA GLU A 238 1.18 0.20 -7.43
C GLU A 238 -0.18 0.34 -6.71
N TYR A 239 -1.30 0.06 -7.39
CA TYR A 239 -2.61 0.14 -6.75
C TYR A 239 -2.80 -0.92 -5.66
N ALA A 240 -2.21 -2.12 -5.83
CA ALA A 240 -2.19 -3.14 -4.78
C ALA A 240 -1.41 -2.67 -3.54
N ASN A 241 -0.28 -1.97 -3.74
CA ASN A 241 0.49 -1.37 -2.66
C ASN A 241 -0.25 -0.21 -1.97
N ILE A 242 -0.96 0.64 -2.71
CA ILE A 242 -1.80 1.69 -2.10
C ILE A 242 -2.85 1.08 -1.18
N LEU A 243 -3.54 0.05 -1.66
CA LEU A 243 -4.51 -0.68 -0.84
C LEU A 243 -3.87 -1.32 0.39
N LEU A 244 -2.67 -1.90 0.23
CA LEU A 244 -1.90 -2.51 1.31
C LEU A 244 -1.55 -1.47 2.38
N MET A 245 -1.09 -0.27 1.99
CA MET A 245 -0.79 0.82 2.93
C MET A 245 -2.05 1.33 3.63
N CYS A 246 -3.19 1.40 2.94
CA CYS A 246 -4.48 1.71 3.57
C CYS A 246 -4.91 0.62 4.56
N ALA A 247 -4.71 -0.67 4.23
CA ALA A 247 -4.98 -1.79 5.13
C ALA A 247 -4.07 -1.74 6.36
N MET A 248 -2.77 -1.47 6.18
CA MET A 248 -1.82 -1.28 7.27
C MET A 248 -2.22 -0.13 8.19
N GLY A 249 -2.58 1.03 7.63
CA GLY A 249 -3.09 2.17 8.41
C GLY A 249 -4.35 1.83 9.20
N SER A 250 -5.25 1.04 8.62
CA SER A 250 -6.44 0.53 9.31
C SER A 250 -6.08 -0.39 10.47
N ILE A 251 -5.15 -1.34 10.29
CA ILE A 251 -4.71 -2.30 11.31
C ILE A 251 -3.96 -1.60 12.44
N LEU A 252 -3.02 -0.72 12.11
CA LEU A 252 -2.14 -0.08 13.09
C LEU A 252 -2.83 0.98 13.93
N PHE A 253 -3.79 1.72 13.38
CA PHE A 253 -4.34 2.91 14.05
C PHE A 253 -5.85 2.92 14.22
N LEU A 254 -6.61 2.27 13.32
CA LEU A 254 -8.07 2.32 13.31
C LEU A 254 -8.74 1.02 13.81
N GLY A 255 -7.97 0.11 14.42
CA GLY A 255 -8.50 -1.12 14.97
C GLY A 255 -8.97 -2.16 13.93
N GLY A 256 -8.45 -2.14 12.70
CA GLY A 256 -8.72 -3.16 11.69
C GLY A 256 -10.20 -3.50 11.52
N TRP A 257 -10.58 -4.74 11.81
CA TRP A 257 -11.96 -5.25 11.71
C TRP A 257 -12.85 -4.91 12.91
N LEU A 258 -12.35 -4.25 13.95
CA LEU A 258 -13.15 -3.87 15.12
C LEU A 258 -14.17 -2.79 14.75
N SER A 259 -15.35 -2.81 15.38
CA SER A 259 -16.36 -1.77 15.24
C SER A 259 -15.86 -0.45 15.87
N PRO A 260 -16.26 0.73 15.36
CA PRO A 260 -15.91 2.00 15.97
C PRO A 260 -16.49 2.18 17.37
N ILE A 261 -17.68 1.67 17.61
CA ILE A 261 -18.43 1.79 18.87
C ILE A 261 -19.21 0.49 19.08
N ASP A 262 -19.13 -0.08 20.27
CA ASP A 262 -19.85 -1.29 20.64
C ASP A 262 -21.32 -1.01 21.04
N ILE A 263 -22.04 -0.28 20.20
CA ILE A 263 -23.44 0.08 20.37
C ILE A 263 -24.25 -0.44 19.18
N PHE A 264 -25.49 -0.88 19.44
CA PHE A 264 -26.45 -1.17 18.37
C PHE A 264 -26.70 0.12 17.54
N PRO A 265 -26.66 0.10 16.19
CA PRO A 265 -26.61 -1.04 15.27
C PRO A 265 -25.21 -1.46 14.76
N PHE A 266 -24.12 -0.85 15.25
CA PHE A 266 -22.75 -1.07 14.71
C PHE A 266 -22.25 -2.50 14.89
N ASN A 267 -22.69 -3.19 15.95
CA ASN A 267 -22.32 -4.61 16.22
C ASN A 267 -22.96 -5.62 15.25
N LEU A 268 -23.97 -5.20 14.46
CA LEU A 268 -24.57 -6.07 13.44
C LEU A 268 -23.70 -6.23 12.19
N VAL A 269 -22.78 -5.30 11.97
CA VAL A 269 -21.92 -5.28 10.79
C VAL A 269 -20.75 -6.26 10.99
N PRO A 270 -20.56 -7.26 10.08
CA PRO A 270 -19.46 -8.20 10.18
C PRO A 270 -18.09 -7.48 10.15
N GLY A 271 -17.12 -7.98 10.93
CA GLY A 271 -15.79 -7.39 11.03
C GLY A 271 -15.09 -7.11 9.69
N PRO A 272 -15.09 -8.03 8.70
CA PRO A 272 -14.49 -7.76 7.40
C PRO A 272 -15.07 -6.54 6.68
N LEU A 273 -16.35 -6.24 6.85
CA LEU A 273 -16.96 -5.04 6.27
C LEU A 273 -16.44 -3.77 6.93
N TRP A 274 -16.22 -3.76 8.25
CA TRP A 274 -15.58 -2.63 8.93
C TRP A 274 -14.19 -2.37 8.41
N MET A 275 -13.41 -3.43 8.20
CA MET A 275 -12.07 -3.29 7.63
C MET A 275 -12.12 -2.68 6.23
N ILE A 276 -13.00 -3.17 5.36
CA ILE A 276 -13.19 -2.63 4.00
C ILE A 276 -13.59 -1.15 4.05
N ILE A 277 -14.52 -0.77 4.92
CA ILE A 277 -14.96 0.62 5.07
C ILE A 277 -13.79 1.53 5.48
N LYS A 278 -12.96 1.10 6.44
CA LYS A 278 -11.78 1.86 6.89
C LYS A 278 -10.71 1.99 5.80
N ILE A 279 -10.45 0.92 5.06
CA ILE A 279 -9.55 0.93 3.89
C ILE A 279 -10.07 1.92 2.85
N LEU A 280 -11.35 1.88 2.52
CA LEU A 280 -11.97 2.81 1.57
C LEU A 280 -11.91 4.26 2.05
N LEU A 281 -12.11 4.51 3.34
CA LEU A 281 -12.00 5.85 3.93
C LEU A 281 -10.57 6.39 3.78
N LEU A 282 -9.56 5.61 4.14
CA LEU A 282 -8.16 6.00 3.96
C LEU A 282 -7.82 6.20 2.48
N PHE A 283 -8.31 5.33 1.60
CA PHE A 283 -8.12 5.49 0.16
C PHE A 283 -8.77 6.76 -0.39
N LEU A 284 -9.97 7.11 0.08
CA LEU A 284 -10.63 8.37 -0.29
C LEU A 284 -9.78 9.58 0.13
N LEU A 285 -9.17 9.55 1.32
CA LEU A 285 -8.24 10.58 1.76
C LEU A 285 -7.00 10.64 0.85
N PHE A 286 -6.42 9.50 0.45
CA PHE A 286 -5.33 9.43 -0.54
C PHE A 286 -5.72 10.13 -1.85
N SER A 287 -6.88 9.78 -2.39
CA SER A 287 -7.38 10.34 -3.66
C SER A 287 -7.68 11.84 -3.56
N LEU A 288 -8.21 12.31 -2.42
CA LEU A 288 -8.43 13.74 -2.16
C LEU A 288 -7.13 14.52 -2.07
N VAL A 289 -6.15 14.03 -1.32
CA VAL A 289 -4.83 14.68 -1.21
C VAL A 289 -4.17 14.82 -2.57
N LYS A 290 -4.22 13.78 -3.40
CA LYS A 290 -3.71 13.80 -4.77
C LYS A 290 -4.32 14.90 -5.64
N THR A 291 -5.58 15.26 -5.42
CA THR A 291 -6.29 16.27 -6.25
C THR A 291 -6.14 17.68 -5.73
N ILE A 292 -5.88 17.85 -4.44
CA ILE A 292 -5.90 19.17 -3.78
C ILE A 292 -4.48 19.72 -3.59
N VAL A 293 -3.52 18.86 -3.23
CA VAL A 293 -2.18 19.29 -2.82
C VAL A 293 -1.25 19.41 -4.04
N PRO A 294 -0.54 20.54 -4.20
CA PRO A 294 0.43 20.71 -5.26
C PRO A 294 1.64 19.79 -5.06
N ARG A 295 2.33 19.46 -6.17
CA ARG A 295 3.51 18.59 -6.18
C ARG A 295 4.69 19.22 -5.46
N TYR A 296 5.43 18.43 -4.67
CA TYR A 296 6.67 18.85 -4.00
C TYR A 296 7.88 18.68 -4.92
N ARG A 297 8.96 19.44 -4.64
CA ARG A 297 10.26 19.20 -5.27
C ARG A 297 11.01 18.09 -4.54
N TYR A 298 11.92 17.42 -5.25
CA TYR A 298 12.70 16.30 -4.71
C TYR A 298 13.48 16.66 -3.44
N ASP A 299 14.14 17.82 -3.41
CA ASP A 299 14.92 18.30 -2.25
C ASP A 299 14.02 18.53 -1.02
N GLN A 300 12.81 19.07 -1.25
CA GLN A 300 11.83 19.31 -0.18
C GLN A 300 11.32 17.98 0.40
N LEU A 301 11.04 17.02 -0.48
CA LEU A 301 10.61 15.69 -0.09
C LEU A 301 11.67 15.00 0.77
N MET A 302 12.93 14.94 0.32
CA MET A 302 14.01 14.30 1.06
C MET A 302 14.28 15.00 2.39
N ARG A 303 14.18 16.35 2.43
CA ARG A 303 14.28 17.12 3.67
C ARG A 303 13.15 16.78 4.64
N LEU A 304 11.92 16.60 4.16
CA LEU A 304 10.76 16.26 4.97
C LEU A 304 10.97 14.90 5.67
N GLY A 305 11.37 13.87 4.92
CA GLY A 305 11.63 12.53 5.46
C GLY A 305 12.74 12.52 6.50
N TRP A 306 13.94 13.00 6.12
CA TRP A 306 15.13 12.87 6.95
C TRP A 306 15.24 13.89 8.08
N LYS A 307 14.82 15.15 7.87
CA LYS A 307 15.00 16.23 8.85
C LYS A 307 13.78 16.49 9.71
N ILE A 308 12.59 16.03 9.32
CA ILE A 308 11.36 16.28 10.06
C ILE A 308 10.76 14.95 10.55
N PHE A 309 10.40 14.02 9.67
CA PHE A 309 9.65 12.83 10.07
C PHE A 309 10.48 11.87 10.91
N LEU A 310 11.72 11.58 10.52
CA LEU A 310 12.57 10.67 11.28
C LEU A 310 12.89 11.20 12.68
N PRO A 311 13.37 12.45 12.89
CA PRO A 311 13.60 12.94 14.24
C PRO A 311 12.32 13.01 15.08
N LEU A 312 11.19 13.44 14.48
CA LEU A 312 9.92 13.56 15.20
C LEU A 312 9.40 12.19 15.62
N SER A 313 9.49 11.18 14.77
CA SER A 313 9.11 9.82 15.11
C SER A 313 10.00 9.21 16.20
N LEU A 314 11.32 9.49 16.20
CA LEU A 314 12.24 9.07 17.27
C LEU A 314 11.93 9.74 18.61
N ILE A 315 11.64 11.04 18.61
CA ILE A 315 11.21 11.75 19.83
C ILE A 315 9.92 11.13 20.36
N TRP A 316 8.99 10.77 19.46
CA TRP A 316 7.74 10.14 19.87
C TRP A 316 7.94 8.75 20.48
N VAL A 317 8.92 7.95 20.00
CA VAL A 317 9.30 6.66 20.62
C VAL A 317 9.72 6.88 22.09
N ILE A 318 10.53 7.91 22.35
CA ILE A 318 10.96 8.24 23.73
C ILE A 318 9.75 8.66 24.58
N LEU A 319 8.86 9.48 24.03
CA LEU A 319 7.66 9.93 24.74
C LEU A 319 6.72 8.77 25.05
N THR A 320 6.43 7.90 24.07
CA THR A 320 5.56 6.74 24.28
C THR A 320 6.14 5.75 25.27
N SER A 321 7.43 5.41 25.19
CA SER A 321 8.08 4.51 26.12
C SER A 321 8.10 5.08 27.56
N SER A 322 8.38 6.37 27.73
CA SER A 322 8.36 7.04 29.02
C SER A 322 6.96 7.08 29.62
N PHE A 323 5.94 7.34 28.80
CA PHE A 323 4.55 7.34 29.24
C PHE A 323 4.08 5.95 29.69
N LEU A 324 4.35 4.91 28.89
CA LEU A 324 4.00 3.53 29.22
C LEU A 324 4.70 3.06 30.50
N PHE A 325 5.96 3.45 30.70
CA PHE A 325 6.72 3.12 31.92
C PHE A 325 6.16 3.85 33.16
N TYR A 326 5.87 5.14 33.04
CA TYR A 326 5.39 5.95 34.18
C TYR A 326 4.00 5.53 34.67
N PHE A 327 3.12 5.08 33.78
CA PHE A 327 1.75 4.65 34.11
C PHE A 327 1.60 3.13 34.32
N ASP A 328 2.69 2.36 34.31
CA ASP A 328 2.68 0.89 34.39
C ASP A 328 1.77 0.21 33.34
N LEU A 329 1.68 0.82 32.14
CA LEU A 329 0.90 0.33 31.01
C LEU A 329 1.70 -0.55 30.05
N LEU A 330 2.90 -0.99 30.45
CA LEU A 330 3.70 -1.89 29.64
C LEU A 330 2.93 -3.20 29.39
N PRO A 331 2.94 -3.72 28.16
CA PRO A 331 2.29 -4.98 27.86
C PRO A 331 2.96 -6.11 28.67
N VAL A 332 2.19 -6.70 29.58
CA VAL A 332 2.64 -7.88 30.36
C VAL A 332 2.58 -9.06 29.39
N LYS A 333 3.69 -9.79 29.27
CA LYS A 333 3.78 -11.02 28.45
C LYS A 333 3.00 -12.16 29.09
#